data_5a80115743f1ff3249a2b04a4f083793
#
_entry.id   5a80115743f1ff3249a2b04a4f083793
#
_cell.length_a   1.000
_cell.length_b   1.000
_cell.length_c   1.000
_cell.angle_alpha   90.00
_cell.angle_beta   90.00
_cell.angle_gamma   90.00
#
_symmetry.space_group_name_H-M   'P 1'
#
loop_
_entity.id
_entity.type
_entity.pdbx_description
1 polymer ?
#
loop_
_entity_poly.entity_id
_entity_poly.type
_entity_poly.pdbx_seq_one_letter_code
_entity_poly.pdbx_strand_id
1 'polypeptide(L)'
;RMASSFEASYGGSEANIALALANLGVDSTFFSVVPNNSLGKSAVRWLRSNDVHCTPMILTSPEETPTHRLGTYYLETGYGIRPSKVIYDRKYSAMAEYDFSDVDLGALLESFDWLHLSGITPALSPNCSKLVLDMLRVAKEKGLTVSFDGNFRSMLWSWEEARDFCTQCLPYVDILLGIEPYHLWRDEDDHSRGDVKDGVPMQPSYEQQDEIFQRFVERYPNLKCIARHVRYAHSGSENSLKAFMWYEGHTFESKLFTFTILDRVGGGDAFASGLIYAML
;
A
#
# COMPACT_ATOMS: atom_id res chain seq x y z
N ARG A 1 17.57 19.40 -16.10
CA ARG A 1 17.14 18.83 -17.38
C ARG A 1 15.68 19.20 -17.59
N MET A 2 15.34 19.82 -18.68
CA MET A 2 13.95 20.13 -19.03
C MET A 2 13.39 18.94 -19.83
N ALA A 3 12.28 18.39 -19.36
CA ALA A 3 11.53 17.36 -20.10
C ALA A 3 10.68 18.04 -21.17
N SER A 4 10.73 17.54 -22.40
CA SER A 4 9.89 18.01 -23.50
C SER A 4 8.68 17.09 -23.74
N SER A 5 8.66 15.91 -23.11
CA SER A 5 7.57 14.93 -23.20
C SER A 5 7.50 14.08 -21.94
N PHE A 6 6.35 13.50 -21.70
CA PHE A 6 6.14 12.52 -20.65
C PHE A 6 5.53 11.26 -21.25
N GLU A 7 6.01 10.10 -20.81
CA GLU A 7 5.33 8.85 -21.02
C GLU A 7 4.22 8.71 -19.96
N ALA A 8 3.02 8.36 -20.37
CA ALA A 8 1.87 8.19 -19.48
C ALA A 8 1.65 6.70 -19.20
N SER A 9 1.58 6.34 -17.91
CA SER A 9 1.21 5.02 -17.42
C SER A 9 0.21 5.13 -16.27
N TYR A 10 -0.52 4.06 -16.00
CA TYR A 10 -1.42 3.98 -14.86
C TYR A 10 -0.76 3.20 -13.73
N GLY A 11 -1.04 3.60 -12.48
CA GLY A 11 -0.49 2.95 -11.30
C GLY A 11 -1.23 3.42 -10.03
N GLY A 12 -0.90 2.79 -8.95
CA GLY A 12 -1.45 2.99 -7.61
C GLY A 12 -1.15 1.74 -6.81
N SER A 13 -0.88 1.83 -5.51
CA SER A 13 -0.43 0.68 -4.74
C SER A 13 -1.42 -0.48 -4.86
N GLU A 14 -2.67 -0.27 -4.47
CA GLU A 14 -3.72 -1.28 -4.51
C GLU A 14 -4.07 -1.71 -5.96
N ALA A 15 -4.01 -0.76 -6.93
CA ALA A 15 -4.22 -1.07 -8.34
C ALA A 15 -3.10 -1.95 -8.91
N ASN A 16 -1.84 -1.69 -8.53
CA ASN A 16 -0.69 -2.51 -8.93
C ASN A 16 -0.79 -3.93 -8.35
N ILE A 17 -1.26 -4.06 -7.10
CA ILE A 17 -1.47 -5.36 -6.46
C ILE A 17 -2.61 -6.11 -7.15
N ALA A 18 -3.75 -5.45 -7.40
CA ALA A 18 -4.87 -6.07 -8.13
C ALA A 18 -4.45 -6.57 -9.51
N LEU A 19 -3.67 -5.75 -10.24
CA LEU A 19 -3.11 -6.12 -11.54
C LEU A 19 -2.15 -7.31 -11.45
N ALA A 20 -1.24 -7.30 -10.48
CA ALA A 20 -0.28 -8.39 -10.30
C ALA A 20 -0.98 -9.71 -9.95
N LEU A 21 -2.00 -9.67 -9.09
CA LEU A 21 -2.81 -10.84 -8.74
C LEU A 21 -3.60 -11.36 -9.94
N ALA A 22 -4.23 -10.48 -10.74
CA ALA A 22 -4.91 -10.87 -11.97
C ALA A 22 -3.96 -11.57 -12.95
N ASN A 23 -2.74 -11.04 -13.14
CA ASN A 23 -1.71 -11.66 -13.95
C ASN A 23 -1.24 -13.04 -13.44
N LEU A 24 -1.40 -13.30 -12.14
CA LEU A 24 -1.14 -14.60 -11.51
C LEU A 24 -2.35 -15.54 -11.55
N GLY A 25 -3.45 -15.12 -12.18
CA GLY A 25 -4.66 -15.91 -12.34
C GLY A 25 -5.64 -15.84 -11.16
N VAL A 26 -5.46 -14.89 -10.24
CA VAL A 26 -6.39 -14.63 -9.14
C VAL A 26 -7.55 -13.76 -9.65
N ASP A 27 -8.77 -14.11 -9.28
CA ASP A 27 -9.95 -13.26 -9.52
C ASP A 27 -9.84 -11.98 -8.67
N SER A 28 -9.49 -10.87 -9.32
CA SER A 28 -9.11 -9.64 -8.65
C SER A 28 -10.01 -8.48 -9.05
N THR A 29 -10.55 -7.79 -8.04
CA THR A 29 -11.42 -6.62 -8.21
C THR A 29 -10.76 -5.38 -7.60
N PHE A 30 -10.83 -4.25 -8.31
CA PHE A 30 -10.36 -2.97 -7.82
C PHE A 30 -11.51 -1.98 -7.63
N PHE A 31 -11.62 -1.44 -6.41
CA PHE A 31 -12.55 -0.36 -6.07
C PHE A 31 -11.80 0.97 -5.96
N SER A 32 -12.30 1.99 -6.64
CA SER A 32 -11.78 3.36 -6.54
C SER A 32 -12.80 4.35 -7.12
N VAL A 33 -12.48 5.64 -7.01
CA VAL A 33 -13.25 6.74 -7.58
C VAL A 33 -12.40 7.49 -8.59
N VAL A 34 -12.92 7.66 -9.80
CA VAL A 34 -12.25 8.36 -10.90
C VAL A 34 -13.19 9.37 -11.56
N PRO A 35 -12.67 10.46 -12.13
CA PRO A 35 -13.52 11.42 -12.82
C PRO A 35 -14.13 10.81 -14.08
N ASN A 36 -15.39 11.14 -14.39
CA ASN A 36 -16.08 10.73 -15.60
C ASN A 36 -15.61 11.54 -16.83
N ASN A 37 -14.31 11.52 -17.08
CA ASN A 37 -13.68 12.15 -18.23
C ASN A 37 -12.81 11.12 -18.99
N SER A 38 -12.13 11.56 -20.05
CA SER A 38 -11.33 10.67 -20.89
C SER A 38 -10.20 9.98 -20.14
N LEU A 39 -9.56 10.66 -19.18
CA LEU A 39 -8.45 10.10 -18.39
C LEU A 39 -8.95 9.06 -17.40
N GLY A 40 -10.03 9.35 -16.64
CA GLY A 40 -10.62 8.38 -15.72
C GLY A 40 -11.15 7.13 -16.44
N LYS A 41 -11.86 7.33 -17.54
CA LYS A 41 -12.32 6.20 -18.39
C LYS A 41 -11.17 5.38 -18.98
N SER A 42 -10.06 6.02 -19.30
CA SER A 42 -8.88 5.34 -19.80
C SER A 42 -8.20 4.50 -18.72
N ALA A 43 -8.14 4.98 -17.48
CA ALA A 43 -7.63 4.22 -16.34
C ALA A 43 -8.46 2.94 -16.10
N VAL A 44 -9.81 3.06 -16.11
CA VAL A 44 -10.70 1.91 -15.98
C VAL A 44 -10.52 0.90 -17.13
N ARG A 45 -10.40 1.39 -18.37
CA ARG A 45 -10.18 0.49 -19.52
C ARG A 45 -8.85 -0.23 -19.43
N TRP A 46 -7.80 0.46 -18.98
CA TRP A 46 -6.48 -0.13 -18.80
C TRP A 46 -6.50 -1.27 -17.76
N LEU A 47 -7.13 -1.08 -16.62
CA LEU A 47 -7.29 -2.13 -15.62
C LEU A 47 -8.07 -3.33 -16.19
N ARG A 48 -9.21 -3.07 -16.84
CA ARG A 48 -10.03 -4.13 -17.47
C ARG A 48 -9.30 -4.90 -18.58
N SER A 49 -8.42 -4.23 -19.33
CA SER A 49 -7.63 -4.89 -20.38
C SER A 49 -6.53 -5.80 -19.83
N ASN A 50 -6.31 -5.76 -18.51
CA ASN A 50 -5.40 -6.62 -17.78
C ASN A 50 -6.15 -7.50 -16.75
N ASP A 51 -7.39 -7.87 -17.08
CA ASP A 51 -8.22 -8.81 -16.34
C ASP A 51 -8.55 -8.42 -14.88
N VAL A 52 -8.46 -7.12 -14.56
CA VAL A 52 -8.92 -6.61 -13.26
C VAL A 52 -10.39 -6.21 -13.36
N HIS A 53 -11.23 -6.77 -12.49
CA HIS A 53 -12.63 -6.39 -12.39
C HIS A 53 -12.78 -4.98 -11.80
N CYS A 54 -13.53 -4.13 -12.51
CA CYS A 54 -13.73 -2.72 -12.15
C CYS A 54 -15.23 -2.37 -12.00
N THR A 55 -16.08 -3.37 -11.80
CA THR A 55 -17.53 -3.13 -11.67
C THR A 55 -17.87 -2.13 -10.56
N PRO A 56 -17.21 -2.19 -9.37
CA PRO A 56 -17.53 -1.26 -8.30
C PRO A 56 -16.86 0.12 -8.44
N MET A 57 -16.10 0.39 -9.50
CA MET A 57 -15.48 1.71 -9.66
C MET A 57 -16.53 2.80 -9.94
N ILE A 58 -16.42 3.91 -9.22
CA ILE A 58 -17.31 5.06 -9.30
C ILE A 58 -16.72 6.07 -10.29
N LEU A 59 -17.53 6.50 -11.26
CA LEU A 59 -17.20 7.58 -12.19
C LEU A 59 -17.99 8.83 -11.78
N THR A 60 -17.27 9.83 -11.27
CA THR A 60 -17.89 11.04 -10.70
C THR A 60 -18.09 12.16 -11.69
N SER A 61 -19.15 12.95 -11.46
CA SER A 61 -19.38 14.23 -12.09
C SER A 61 -18.60 15.38 -11.42
N PRO A 62 -18.50 16.57 -12.03
CA PRO A 62 -17.92 17.74 -11.38
C PRO A 62 -18.68 18.23 -10.14
N GLU A 63 -19.96 17.91 -10.00
CA GLU A 63 -20.77 18.24 -8.83
C GLU A 63 -20.37 17.38 -7.61
N GLU A 64 -20.00 16.11 -7.84
CA GLU A 64 -19.56 15.18 -6.79
C GLU A 64 -18.10 15.38 -6.40
N THR A 65 -17.25 15.73 -7.37
CA THR A 65 -15.81 15.97 -7.16
C THR A 65 -15.38 17.22 -7.94
N PRO A 66 -15.38 18.40 -7.30
CA PRO A 66 -15.25 19.70 -8.00
C PRO A 66 -13.98 19.87 -8.83
N THR A 67 -12.86 19.33 -8.41
CA THR A 67 -11.63 19.38 -9.23
C THR A 67 -11.63 18.39 -10.38
N HIS A 68 -12.49 17.37 -10.33
CA HIS A 68 -12.76 16.39 -11.40
C HIS A 68 -11.51 15.82 -12.07
N ARG A 69 -10.52 15.40 -11.26
CA ARG A 69 -9.21 14.97 -11.73
C ARG A 69 -8.77 13.60 -11.17
N LEU A 70 -7.93 12.90 -11.90
CA LEU A 70 -7.13 11.79 -11.36
C LEU A 70 -5.98 12.32 -10.49
N GLY A 71 -5.62 11.59 -9.44
CA GLY A 71 -4.33 11.76 -8.78
C GLY A 71 -3.20 11.40 -9.75
N THR A 72 -2.14 12.20 -9.78
CA THR A 72 -0.99 11.99 -10.65
C THR A 72 0.31 11.97 -9.86
N TYR A 73 1.34 11.39 -10.44
CA TYR A 73 2.70 11.57 -9.98
C TYR A 73 3.64 11.66 -11.20
N TYR A 74 4.76 12.34 -11.01
CA TYR A 74 5.78 12.49 -12.03
C TYR A 74 7.04 11.77 -11.57
N LEU A 75 7.51 10.81 -12.35
CA LEU A 75 8.73 10.06 -12.08
C LEU A 75 9.87 10.59 -12.95
N GLU A 76 10.94 11.03 -12.32
CA GLU A 76 12.22 11.25 -12.96
C GLU A 76 13.11 10.04 -12.68
N THR A 77 13.36 9.23 -13.69
CA THR A 77 14.20 8.03 -13.57
C THR A 77 15.65 8.40 -13.32
N GLY A 78 16.22 7.87 -12.25
CA GLY A 78 17.65 7.95 -11.94
C GLY A 78 18.47 6.88 -12.65
N TYR A 79 19.77 7.09 -12.70
CA TYR A 79 20.71 6.11 -13.21
C TYR A 79 22.08 6.26 -12.56
N GLY A 80 22.75 5.15 -12.26
CA GLY A 80 24.07 5.13 -11.61
C GLY A 80 24.03 5.83 -10.24
N ILE A 81 24.81 6.89 -10.08
CA ILE A 81 24.88 7.68 -8.84
C ILE A 81 23.69 8.63 -8.64
N ARG A 82 22.90 8.86 -9.67
CA ARG A 82 21.77 9.77 -9.62
C ARG A 82 20.50 9.01 -9.17
N PRO A 83 19.88 9.36 -8.02
CA PRO A 83 18.65 8.73 -7.56
C PRO A 83 17.45 9.12 -8.43
N SER A 84 16.46 8.25 -8.50
CA SER A 84 15.14 8.58 -9.04
C SER A 84 14.43 9.57 -8.12
N LYS A 85 13.60 10.44 -8.70
CA LYS A 85 12.79 11.42 -7.97
C LYS A 85 11.34 11.27 -8.37
N VAL A 86 10.44 11.26 -7.38
CA VAL A 86 8.99 11.24 -7.59
C VAL A 86 8.40 12.53 -7.03
N ILE A 87 7.53 13.17 -7.82
CA ILE A 87 6.73 14.31 -7.40
C ILE A 87 5.27 13.85 -7.44
N TYR A 88 4.60 13.87 -6.28
CA TYR A 88 3.20 13.48 -6.16
C TYR A 88 2.28 14.68 -6.27
N ASP A 89 1.20 14.51 -7.03
CA ASP A 89 0.10 15.44 -7.16
C ASP A 89 -1.24 14.68 -6.99
N ARG A 90 -1.57 14.36 -5.74
CA ARG A 90 -2.70 13.51 -5.34
C ARG A 90 -3.82 14.28 -4.64
N LYS A 91 -3.53 15.49 -4.13
CA LYS A 91 -4.54 16.32 -3.46
C LYS A 91 -5.68 16.64 -4.42
N TYR A 92 -6.87 16.67 -3.87
CA TYR A 92 -8.09 17.03 -4.64
C TYR A 92 -8.32 16.11 -5.86
N SER A 93 -7.86 14.87 -5.82
CA SER A 93 -8.29 13.86 -6.80
C SER A 93 -9.74 13.45 -6.54
N ALA A 94 -10.42 12.89 -7.55
CA ALA A 94 -11.78 12.40 -7.40
C ALA A 94 -11.93 11.45 -6.19
N MET A 95 -10.96 10.55 -5.98
CA MET A 95 -10.92 9.68 -4.81
C MET A 95 -10.84 10.46 -3.50
N ALA A 96 -10.07 11.56 -3.46
CA ALA A 96 -9.88 12.35 -2.24
C ALA A 96 -11.09 13.24 -1.90
N GLU A 97 -11.86 13.68 -2.91
CA GLU A 97 -12.99 14.61 -2.74
C GLU A 97 -14.33 13.90 -2.54
N TYR A 98 -14.43 12.63 -2.97
CA TYR A 98 -15.71 11.91 -2.97
C TYR A 98 -16.25 11.68 -1.57
N ASP A 99 -17.56 11.82 -1.42
CA ASP A 99 -18.29 11.44 -0.20
C ASP A 99 -18.78 9.99 -0.30
N PHE A 100 -18.26 9.12 0.55
CA PHE A 100 -18.57 7.70 0.57
C PHE A 100 -19.78 7.34 1.44
N SER A 101 -20.53 8.33 1.97
CA SER A 101 -21.64 8.09 2.90
C SER A 101 -22.76 7.22 2.33
N ASP A 102 -22.98 7.27 1.03
CA ASP A 102 -24.02 6.52 0.33
C ASP A 102 -23.53 5.19 -0.26
N VAL A 103 -22.26 4.83 -0.05
CA VAL A 103 -21.70 3.56 -0.53
C VAL A 103 -22.09 2.41 0.40
N ASP A 104 -22.85 1.47 -0.11
CA ASP A 104 -23.19 0.23 0.62
C ASP A 104 -21.96 -0.71 0.64
N LEU A 105 -21.13 -0.58 1.70
CA LEU A 105 -19.95 -1.41 1.90
C LEU A 105 -20.32 -2.88 2.17
N GLY A 106 -21.51 -3.15 2.73
CA GLY A 106 -22.02 -4.49 2.91
C GLY A 106 -22.21 -5.21 1.58
N ALA A 107 -22.90 -4.56 0.64
CA ALA A 107 -23.09 -5.08 -0.70
C ALA A 107 -21.77 -5.11 -1.50
N LEU A 108 -20.92 -4.08 -1.34
CA LEU A 108 -19.61 -4.01 -2.02
C LEU A 108 -18.72 -5.21 -1.69
N LEU A 109 -18.73 -5.66 -0.42
CA LEU A 109 -17.85 -6.73 0.07
C LEU A 109 -18.51 -8.11 0.12
N GLU A 110 -19.74 -8.29 -0.40
CA GLU A 110 -20.56 -9.49 -0.22
C GLU A 110 -19.94 -10.78 -0.80
N SER A 111 -19.25 -10.67 -1.92
CA SER A 111 -18.76 -11.84 -2.68
C SER A 111 -17.24 -12.00 -2.66
N PHE A 112 -16.57 -11.42 -1.67
CA PHE A 112 -15.11 -11.50 -1.57
C PHE A 112 -14.70 -12.31 -0.32
N ASP A 113 -13.54 -12.98 -0.45
CA ASP A 113 -12.90 -13.71 0.65
C ASP A 113 -11.72 -12.93 1.24
N TRP A 114 -11.21 -11.92 0.50
CA TRP A 114 -10.03 -11.16 0.88
C TRP A 114 -10.20 -9.67 0.56
N LEU A 115 -9.80 -8.81 1.52
CA LEU A 115 -9.68 -7.37 1.35
C LEU A 115 -8.23 -6.95 1.55
N HIS A 116 -7.67 -6.21 0.58
CA HIS A 116 -6.37 -5.56 0.72
C HIS A 116 -6.52 -4.04 0.71
N LEU A 117 -5.89 -3.37 1.68
CA LEU A 117 -5.85 -1.91 1.81
C LEU A 117 -4.44 -1.43 2.15
N SER A 118 -4.16 -0.15 1.90
CA SER A 118 -2.91 0.48 2.30
C SER A 118 -3.10 1.81 3.02
N GLY A 119 -2.06 2.25 3.75
CA GLY A 119 -2.01 3.55 4.42
C GLY A 119 -1.93 4.75 3.46
N ILE A 120 -1.89 4.53 2.14
CA ILE A 120 -1.94 5.63 1.17
C ILE A 120 -3.35 6.19 1.07
N THR A 121 -4.35 5.32 0.94
CA THR A 121 -5.75 5.74 0.74
C THR A 121 -6.26 6.62 1.88
N PRO A 122 -6.13 6.28 3.18
CA PRO A 122 -6.64 7.12 4.26
C PRO A 122 -5.92 8.47 4.36
N ALA A 123 -4.67 8.55 3.91
CA ALA A 123 -3.89 9.78 3.93
C ALA A 123 -4.32 10.82 2.87
N LEU A 124 -5.24 10.47 1.97
CA LEU A 124 -5.71 11.39 0.92
C LEU A 124 -6.71 12.43 1.45
N SER A 125 -7.60 12.04 2.35
CA SER A 125 -8.62 12.91 2.94
C SER A 125 -9.31 12.28 4.15
N PRO A 126 -10.03 13.07 4.98
CA PRO A 126 -10.86 12.53 6.06
C PRO A 126 -11.93 11.54 5.57
N ASN A 127 -12.54 11.76 4.40
CA ASN A 127 -13.50 10.84 3.80
C ASN A 127 -12.85 9.48 3.49
N CYS A 128 -11.65 9.49 2.93
CA CYS A 128 -10.87 8.27 2.68
C CYS A 128 -10.46 7.56 3.98
N SER A 129 -10.10 8.33 5.03
CA SER A 129 -9.79 7.75 6.35
C SER A 129 -11.01 7.02 6.92
N LYS A 130 -12.18 7.66 6.86
CA LYS A 130 -13.44 7.04 7.31
C LYS A 130 -13.77 5.79 6.50
N LEU A 131 -13.69 5.87 5.16
CA LEU A 131 -13.92 4.74 4.26
C LEU A 131 -13.08 3.53 4.65
N VAL A 132 -11.77 3.71 4.85
CA VAL A 132 -10.86 2.61 5.18
C VAL A 132 -11.24 1.94 6.50
N LEU A 133 -11.55 2.70 7.55
CA LEU A 133 -11.98 2.14 8.83
C LEU A 133 -13.32 1.40 8.73
N ASP A 134 -14.27 1.94 7.96
CA ASP A 134 -15.57 1.31 7.74
C ASP A 134 -15.44 0.03 6.91
N MET A 135 -14.60 0.01 5.87
CA MET A 135 -14.31 -1.19 5.07
C MET A 135 -13.67 -2.29 5.94
N LEU A 136 -12.70 -1.93 6.79
CA LEU A 136 -12.05 -2.89 7.71
C LEU A 136 -13.06 -3.52 8.67
N ARG A 137 -13.97 -2.71 9.23
CA ARG A 137 -15.02 -3.19 10.14
C ARG A 137 -15.97 -4.15 9.42
N VAL A 138 -16.50 -3.75 8.26
CA VAL A 138 -17.42 -4.58 7.47
C VAL A 138 -16.75 -5.86 7.00
N ALA A 139 -15.49 -5.80 6.55
CA ALA A 139 -14.73 -6.98 6.16
C ALA A 139 -14.61 -7.99 7.33
N LYS A 140 -14.33 -7.49 8.53
CA LYS A 140 -14.24 -8.35 9.73
C LYS A 140 -15.58 -8.95 10.12
N GLU A 141 -16.67 -8.18 10.04
CA GLU A 141 -18.04 -8.66 10.29
C GLU A 141 -18.44 -9.76 9.30
N LYS A 142 -18.00 -9.66 8.04
CA LYS A 142 -18.24 -10.67 7.00
C LYS A 142 -17.26 -11.86 7.03
N GLY A 143 -16.24 -11.81 7.85
CA GLY A 143 -15.24 -12.86 7.97
C GLY A 143 -14.19 -12.90 6.87
N LEU A 144 -14.00 -11.80 6.13
CA LEU A 144 -12.94 -11.70 5.12
C LEU A 144 -11.56 -11.78 5.77
N THR A 145 -10.61 -12.32 5.04
CA THR A 145 -9.19 -12.14 5.36
C THR A 145 -8.77 -10.71 4.98
N VAL A 146 -8.15 -10.01 5.92
CA VAL A 146 -7.74 -8.61 5.73
C VAL A 146 -6.22 -8.51 5.71
N SER A 147 -5.66 -8.01 4.60
CA SER A 147 -4.26 -7.59 4.52
C SER A 147 -4.14 -6.07 4.46
N PHE A 148 -3.19 -5.52 5.20
CA PHE A 148 -2.95 -4.08 5.29
C PHE A 148 -1.46 -3.75 5.15
N ASP A 149 -1.13 -2.87 4.20
CA ASP A 149 0.21 -2.31 4.06
C ASP A 149 0.25 -0.92 4.70
N GLY A 150 1.05 -0.72 5.75
CA GLY A 150 1.23 0.59 6.37
C GLY A 150 1.69 1.66 5.39
N ASN A 151 2.48 1.31 4.40
CA ASN A 151 2.85 2.06 3.20
C ASN A 151 3.10 3.56 3.45
N PHE A 152 3.79 3.87 4.54
CA PHE A 152 4.00 5.24 5.01
C PHE A 152 4.58 6.15 3.92
N ARG A 153 3.99 7.32 3.77
CA ARG A 153 4.41 8.35 2.82
C ARG A 153 4.48 9.71 3.51
N SER A 154 5.68 10.17 3.88
CA SER A 154 5.92 11.45 4.55
C SER A 154 5.44 12.68 3.78
N MET A 155 5.13 12.55 2.49
CA MET A 155 4.56 13.62 1.67
C MET A 155 3.03 13.73 1.79
N LEU A 156 2.36 12.77 2.42
CA LEU A 156 0.90 12.77 2.60
C LEU A 156 0.49 13.19 4.01
N TRP A 157 1.15 12.66 5.03
CA TRP A 157 0.87 12.90 6.43
C TRP A 157 2.13 12.81 7.30
N SER A 158 2.06 13.31 8.52
CA SER A 158 3.14 13.16 9.48
C SER A 158 3.28 11.71 9.96
N TRP A 159 4.39 11.40 10.60
CA TRP A 159 4.61 10.09 11.20
C TRP A 159 3.57 9.78 12.27
N GLU A 160 3.26 10.76 13.10
CA GLU A 160 2.30 10.68 14.19
C GLU A 160 0.88 10.43 13.67
N GLU A 161 0.43 11.19 12.65
CA GLU A 161 -0.87 10.98 12.02
C GLU A 161 -0.98 9.58 11.40
N ALA A 162 0.08 9.16 10.68
CA ALA A 162 0.13 7.84 10.06
C ALA A 162 0.07 6.72 11.12
N ARG A 163 0.89 6.83 12.17
CA ARG A 163 0.91 5.88 13.27
C ARG A 163 -0.46 5.77 13.95
N ASP A 164 -1.03 6.91 14.33
CA ASP A 164 -2.28 6.95 15.08
C ASP A 164 -3.43 6.37 14.27
N PHE A 165 -3.47 6.62 12.97
CA PHE A 165 -4.44 6.02 12.08
C PHE A 165 -4.18 4.51 11.86
N CYS A 166 -2.98 4.14 11.45
CA CYS A 166 -2.64 2.75 11.16
C CYS A 166 -2.81 1.84 12.40
N THR A 167 -2.52 2.37 13.60
CA THR A 167 -2.75 1.65 14.86
C THR A 167 -4.24 1.31 15.06
N GLN A 168 -5.17 2.17 14.65
CA GLN A 168 -6.61 1.89 14.70
C GLN A 168 -7.02 0.78 13.72
N CYS A 169 -6.25 0.54 12.66
CA CYS A 169 -6.53 -0.53 11.70
C CYS A 169 -6.14 -1.92 12.23
N LEU A 170 -5.08 -2.03 13.07
CA LEU A 170 -4.49 -3.30 13.49
C LEU A 170 -5.47 -4.32 14.09
N PRO A 171 -6.49 -3.94 14.89
CA PRO A 171 -7.46 -4.91 15.40
C PRO A 171 -8.29 -5.64 14.34
N TYR A 172 -8.31 -5.14 13.11
CA TYR A 172 -9.07 -5.70 11.99
C TYR A 172 -8.19 -6.44 10.98
N VAL A 173 -6.85 -6.42 11.15
CA VAL A 173 -5.89 -6.93 10.18
C VAL A 173 -5.47 -8.34 10.53
N ASP A 174 -5.51 -9.26 9.57
CA ASP A 174 -4.96 -10.62 9.69
C ASP A 174 -3.51 -10.68 9.21
N ILE A 175 -3.17 -9.91 8.16
CA ILE A 175 -1.85 -9.93 7.52
C ILE A 175 -1.31 -8.51 7.43
N LEU A 176 -0.25 -8.23 8.16
CA LEU A 176 0.40 -6.94 8.21
C LEU A 176 1.62 -6.91 7.27
N LEU A 177 1.63 -5.94 6.37
CA LEU A 177 2.75 -5.64 5.47
C LEU A 177 3.48 -4.38 5.94
N GLY A 178 4.76 -4.55 6.26
CA GLY A 178 5.55 -3.49 6.89
C GLY A 178 5.32 -3.36 8.38
N ILE A 179 6.25 -2.72 9.06
CA ILE A 179 6.19 -2.43 10.51
C ILE A 179 6.13 -0.92 10.80
N GLU A 180 6.35 -0.10 9.80
CA GLU A 180 6.17 1.34 9.85
C GLU A 180 4.71 1.69 9.49
N PRO A 181 4.10 2.71 10.09
CA PRO A 181 4.66 3.69 11.05
C PRO A 181 4.42 3.34 12.53
N TYR A 182 4.26 2.08 12.88
CA TYR A 182 3.91 1.64 14.24
C TYR A 182 5.06 1.82 15.24
N HIS A 183 4.75 2.06 16.53
CA HIS A 183 5.77 2.23 17.56
C HIS A 183 6.32 0.93 18.15
N LEU A 184 5.71 -0.22 17.87
CA LEU A 184 6.03 -1.48 18.54
C LEU A 184 7.43 -2.04 18.26
N TRP A 185 8.16 -1.44 17.33
CA TRP A 185 9.51 -1.86 16.96
C TRP A 185 10.63 -1.05 17.62
N ARG A 186 10.30 -0.10 18.50
CA ARG A 186 11.25 0.67 19.30
C ARG A 186 10.68 0.99 20.68
N ASP A 187 11.51 1.47 21.59
CA ASP A 187 11.08 1.87 22.92
C ASP A 187 10.08 3.03 22.85
N GLU A 188 9.11 3.05 23.77
CA GLU A 188 8.02 4.03 23.79
C GLU A 188 8.52 5.48 23.89
N ASP A 189 9.71 5.68 24.49
CA ASP A 189 10.35 7.00 24.65
C ASP A 189 11.17 7.42 23.42
N ASP A 190 11.36 6.56 22.43
CA ASP A 190 12.07 6.91 21.19
C ASP A 190 11.13 7.61 20.21
N HIS A 191 11.09 8.92 20.31
CA HIS A 191 10.36 9.81 19.38
C HIS A 191 11.14 10.10 18.09
N SER A 192 12.34 9.53 17.93
CA SER A 192 13.09 9.68 16.68
C SER A 192 12.28 9.14 15.52
N ARG A 193 12.35 9.81 14.41
CA ARG A 193 11.79 9.32 13.16
C ARG A 193 12.56 8.05 12.80
N GLY A 194 11.94 6.91 12.97
CA GLY A 194 12.55 5.65 12.58
C GLY A 194 12.53 5.49 11.08
N ASP A 195 13.12 6.43 10.39
CA ASP A 195 13.57 6.07 9.09
C ASP A 195 14.80 5.16 9.29
N VAL A 196 15.08 4.37 8.31
CA VAL A 196 16.13 3.36 8.25
C VAL A 196 17.53 3.91 8.59
N LYS A 197 17.66 5.21 8.85
CA LYS A 197 18.89 5.88 9.24
C LYS A 197 19.06 6.06 10.75
N ASP A 198 17.97 6.11 11.51
CA ASP A 198 18.03 6.64 12.87
C ASP A 198 17.64 5.65 13.99
N GLY A 199 17.48 4.36 13.74
CA GLY A 199 17.17 3.43 14.82
C GLY A 199 16.85 2.00 14.40
N VAL A 200 16.40 1.77 13.18
CA VAL A 200 16.32 0.39 12.65
C VAL A 200 17.65 0.06 12.03
N PRO A 201 18.32 -1.04 12.43
CA PRO A 201 19.52 -1.48 11.75
C PRO A 201 19.25 -1.55 10.25
N MET A 202 20.08 -0.91 9.43
CA MET A 202 19.99 -1.01 7.98
C MET A 202 20.06 -2.46 7.50
N GLN A 203 20.49 -3.36 8.38
CA GLN A 203 20.51 -4.80 8.21
C GLN A 203 20.09 -5.44 9.55
N PRO A 204 18.79 -5.56 9.84
CA PRO A 204 18.34 -6.19 11.06
C PRO A 204 18.80 -7.64 11.09
N SER A 205 19.31 -8.12 12.24
CA SER A 205 19.54 -9.53 12.45
C SER A 205 18.19 -10.28 12.50
N TYR A 206 18.26 -11.59 12.35
CA TYR A 206 17.08 -12.44 12.53
C TYR A 206 16.46 -12.23 13.92
N GLU A 207 17.28 -12.22 14.97
CA GLU A 207 16.84 -12.08 16.37
C GLU A 207 16.15 -10.73 16.61
N GLN A 208 16.71 -9.65 16.10
CA GLN A 208 16.10 -8.32 16.20
C GLN A 208 14.75 -8.27 15.48
N GLN A 209 14.63 -8.95 14.34
CA GLN A 209 13.40 -8.98 13.59
C GLN A 209 12.34 -9.86 14.25
N ASP A 210 12.75 -10.97 14.83
CA ASP A 210 11.87 -11.86 15.60
C ASP A 210 11.31 -11.12 16.83
N GLU A 211 12.15 -10.45 17.60
CA GLU A 211 11.73 -9.66 18.77
C GLU A 211 10.69 -8.60 18.38
N ILE A 212 10.88 -7.89 17.28
CA ILE A 212 9.91 -6.92 16.77
C ILE A 212 8.58 -7.59 16.46
N PHE A 213 8.58 -8.71 15.73
CA PHE A 213 7.37 -9.41 15.39
C PHE A 213 6.62 -9.94 16.61
N GLN A 214 7.34 -10.47 17.62
CA GLN A 214 6.74 -10.93 18.88
C GLN A 214 5.98 -9.78 19.58
N ARG A 215 6.55 -8.58 19.66
CA ARG A 215 5.87 -7.41 20.22
C ARG A 215 4.54 -7.09 19.51
N PHE A 216 4.49 -7.26 18.18
CA PHE A 216 3.25 -7.05 17.41
C PHE A 216 2.20 -8.11 17.74
N VAL A 217 2.55 -9.39 17.75
CA VAL A 217 1.56 -10.46 17.97
C VAL A 217 1.11 -10.55 19.43
N GLU A 218 1.94 -10.18 20.38
CA GLU A 218 1.56 -10.01 21.80
C GLU A 218 0.51 -8.91 21.95
N ARG A 219 0.68 -7.79 21.26
CA ARG A 219 -0.24 -6.66 21.30
C ARG A 219 -1.51 -6.88 20.48
N TYR A 220 -1.39 -7.56 19.34
CA TYR A 220 -2.45 -7.80 18.36
C TYR A 220 -2.53 -9.29 18.01
N PRO A 221 -3.14 -10.12 18.87
CA PRO A 221 -3.20 -11.58 18.68
C PRO A 221 -4.09 -12.01 17.50
N ASN A 222 -4.79 -11.08 16.86
CA ASN A 222 -5.51 -11.32 15.61
C ASN A 222 -4.60 -11.43 14.39
N LEU A 223 -3.36 -10.94 14.47
CA LEU A 223 -2.40 -11.05 13.38
C LEU A 223 -1.99 -12.51 13.16
N LYS A 224 -2.15 -12.98 11.93
CA LYS A 224 -1.76 -14.33 11.48
C LYS A 224 -0.43 -14.31 10.74
N CYS A 225 -0.10 -13.17 10.09
CA CYS A 225 1.14 -12.98 9.37
C CYS A 225 1.61 -11.53 9.49
N ILE A 226 2.91 -11.35 9.66
CA ILE A 226 3.58 -10.05 9.54
C ILE A 226 4.73 -10.24 8.57
N ALA A 227 4.80 -9.44 7.51
CA ALA A 227 5.88 -9.52 6.55
C ALA A 227 6.44 -8.14 6.22
N ARG A 228 7.74 -8.07 6.04
CA ARG A 228 8.42 -6.87 5.55
C ARG A 228 9.61 -7.22 4.68
N HIS A 229 9.99 -6.30 3.82
CA HIS A 229 11.26 -6.38 3.12
C HIS A 229 12.16 -5.20 3.49
N VAL A 230 13.45 -5.45 3.49
CA VAL A 230 14.50 -4.45 3.69
C VAL A 230 15.25 -4.30 2.38
N ARG A 231 15.38 -3.07 1.92
CA ARG A 231 16.07 -2.74 0.69
C ARG A 231 17.39 -2.04 0.98
N TYR A 232 18.45 -2.55 0.38
CA TYR A 232 19.78 -1.98 0.40
C TYR A 232 20.06 -1.33 -0.95
N ALA A 233 20.14 0.00 -0.99
CA ALA A 233 20.43 0.74 -2.20
C ALA A 233 21.96 0.90 -2.35
N HIS A 234 22.57 0.17 -3.26
CA HIS A 234 24.01 0.30 -3.57
C HIS A 234 24.26 1.46 -4.52
N SER A 235 23.34 1.67 -5.46
CA SER A 235 23.35 2.78 -6.40
C SER A 235 21.93 3.09 -6.89
N GLY A 236 21.78 4.02 -7.82
CA GLY A 236 20.50 4.28 -8.50
C GLY A 236 20.05 3.12 -9.38
N SER A 237 20.97 2.22 -9.74
CA SER A 237 20.71 1.08 -10.64
C SER A 237 20.86 -0.29 -10.00
N GLU A 238 21.49 -0.41 -8.83
CA GLU A 238 21.75 -1.68 -8.15
C GLU A 238 21.20 -1.65 -6.73
N ASN A 239 20.39 -2.65 -6.38
CA ASN A 239 19.84 -2.84 -5.05
C ASN A 239 19.92 -4.30 -4.62
N SER A 240 19.82 -4.50 -3.31
CA SER A 240 19.54 -5.81 -2.73
C SER A 240 18.27 -5.76 -1.90
N LEU A 241 17.56 -6.88 -1.85
CA LEU A 241 16.37 -7.08 -1.02
C LEU A 241 16.53 -8.31 -0.15
N LYS A 242 16.10 -8.20 1.10
CA LYS A 242 15.90 -9.32 2.02
C LYS A 242 14.50 -9.16 2.63
N ALA A 243 13.75 -10.26 2.73
CA ALA A 243 12.45 -10.29 3.37
C ALA A 243 12.50 -11.03 4.69
N PHE A 244 11.63 -10.63 5.61
CA PHE A 244 11.34 -11.29 6.87
C PHE A 244 9.83 -11.50 6.99
N MET A 245 9.42 -12.61 7.58
CA MET A 245 8.03 -12.93 7.79
C MET A 245 7.86 -13.66 9.12
N TRP A 246 6.87 -13.28 9.90
CA TRP A 246 6.34 -14.08 10.99
C TRP A 246 5.04 -14.73 10.54
N TYR A 247 4.94 -16.04 10.75
CA TYR A 247 3.76 -16.82 10.40
C TYR A 247 3.65 -18.04 11.32
N GLU A 248 2.46 -18.29 11.87
CA GLU A 248 2.19 -19.45 12.74
C GLU A 248 3.20 -19.65 13.88
N GLY A 249 3.60 -18.57 14.54
CA GLY A 249 4.52 -18.64 15.68
C GLY A 249 6.00 -18.69 15.33
N HIS A 250 6.37 -18.65 14.04
CA HIS A 250 7.73 -18.75 13.57
C HIS A 250 8.14 -17.56 12.74
N THR A 251 9.37 -17.12 12.91
CA THR A 251 9.99 -16.10 12.07
C THR A 251 10.83 -16.75 10.98
N PHE A 252 10.70 -16.25 9.77
CA PHE A 252 11.42 -16.68 8.57
C PHE A 252 12.18 -15.52 7.97
N GLU A 253 13.30 -15.82 7.31
CA GLU A 253 14.03 -14.86 6.50
C GLU A 253 14.34 -15.40 5.10
N SER A 254 14.32 -14.53 4.11
CA SER A 254 14.72 -14.89 2.74
C SER A 254 16.24 -14.82 2.55
N LYS A 255 16.71 -15.37 1.45
CA LYS A 255 18.04 -15.03 0.93
C LYS A 255 18.09 -13.53 0.62
N LEU A 256 19.31 -12.98 0.64
CA LEU A 256 19.57 -11.65 0.08
C LEU A 256 19.66 -11.77 -1.44
N PHE A 257 18.77 -11.03 -2.14
CA PHE A 257 18.75 -10.97 -3.59
C PHE A 257 19.36 -9.64 -4.05
N THR A 258 20.40 -9.68 -4.88
CA THR A 258 20.99 -8.51 -5.53
C THR A 258 20.61 -8.48 -6.98
N PHE A 259 20.16 -7.32 -7.47
CA PHE A 259 19.65 -7.17 -8.83
C PHE A 259 19.85 -5.75 -9.37
N THR A 260 19.86 -5.64 -10.70
CA THR A 260 19.83 -4.36 -11.40
C THR A 260 18.38 -3.93 -11.58
N ILE A 261 18.07 -2.69 -11.21
CA ILE A 261 16.74 -2.11 -11.34
C ILE A 261 16.50 -1.75 -12.81
N LEU A 262 15.43 -2.30 -13.37
CA LEU A 262 14.87 -1.87 -14.67
C LEU A 262 13.78 -0.81 -14.47
N ASP A 263 12.85 -1.07 -13.56
CA ASP A 263 11.85 -0.11 -13.09
C ASP A 263 11.83 -0.12 -11.55
N ARG A 264 11.72 1.07 -10.97
CA ARG A 264 11.75 1.25 -9.52
C ARG A 264 10.37 1.30 -8.89
N VAL A 265 9.33 1.54 -9.69
CA VAL A 265 7.95 1.67 -9.20
C VAL A 265 7.35 0.28 -8.97
N GLY A 266 6.54 0.16 -7.92
CA GLY A 266 5.78 -1.08 -7.65
C GLY A 266 6.55 -2.22 -6.98
N GLY A 267 7.83 -2.03 -6.57
CA GLY A 267 8.59 -3.10 -5.91
C GLY A 267 7.98 -3.57 -4.58
N GLY A 268 7.40 -2.65 -3.79
CA GLY A 268 6.62 -2.98 -2.60
C GLY A 268 5.32 -3.70 -2.95
N ASP A 269 4.62 -3.20 -3.97
CA ASP A 269 3.37 -3.79 -4.44
C ASP A 269 3.57 -5.21 -4.98
N ALA A 270 4.71 -5.46 -5.67
CA ALA A 270 5.11 -6.80 -6.13
C ALA A 270 5.38 -7.76 -4.95
N PHE A 271 6.03 -7.28 -3.89
CA PHE A 271 6.21 -8.07 -2.67
C PHE A 271 4.87 -8.40 -2.01
N ALA A 272 3.98 -7.41 -1.88
CA ALA A 272 2.65 -7.59 -1.29
C ALA A 272 1.81 -8.59 -2.11
N SER A 273 1.77 -8.45 -3.43
CA SER A 273 1.01 -9.35 -4.30
C SER A 273 1.55 -10.78 -4.27
N GLY A 274 2.88 -10.97 -4.24
CA GLY A 274 3.49 -12.28 -4.11
C GLY A 274 3.16 -12.96 -2.77
N LEU A 275 3.14 -12.21 -1.66
CA LEU A 275 2.72 -12.73 -0.37
C LEU A 275 1.23 -13.10 -0.36
N ILE A 276 0.35 -12.22 -0.83
CA ILE A 276 -1.09 -12.49 -0.91
C ILE A 276 -1.34 -13.73 -1.75
N TYR A 277 -0.73 -13.82 -2.93
CA TYR A 277 -0.85 -14.99 -3.80
C TYR A 277 -0.42 -16.31 -3.14
N ALA A 278 0.64 -16.27 -2.35
CA ALA A 278 1.14 -17.47 -1.65
C ALA A 278 0.25 -17.91 -0.47
N MET A 279 -0.59 -17.01 0.05
CA MET A 279 -1.47 -17.26 1.19
C MET A 279 -2.94 -17.57 0.78
N LEU A 280 -3.31 -17.33 -0.49
CA LEU A 280 -4.57 -17.76 -1.09
C LEU A 280 -4.58 -19.26 -1.36
#